data_79a87d37d42e7f573834634d89e4e71a
#
_entry.id   79a87d37d42e7f573834634d89e4e71a
#
_cell.length_a   1.000
_cell.length_b   1.000
_cell.length_c   1.000
_cell.angle_alpha   90.00
_cell.angle_beta   90.00
_cell.angle_gamma   90.00
#
_symmetry.space_group_name_H-M   'P 1'
#
loop_
_entity.id
_entity.type
_entity.pdbx_description
1 polymer ?
#
loop_
_entity_poly.entity_id
_entity_poly.type
_entity_poly.pdbx_seq_one_letter_code
_entity_poly.pdbx_strand_id
1 'polypeptide(L)'
;GHEYIVSADCAEGIGESGDNSCFQIIDKATLEQVAEFYSNTVPPHIFAQILNQIGLFYKEAEIVIENAGVGTAVLNILHHELQYENLFFEGNSQKTPGLKSTKNTRPQFLQILQQRLMNKTLKINSYRFVFELNTFIFNPNTKRPEARRGQHDDAIMALAMALYVRDFSNRNLPPRAS
;
A
#
# COMPACT_ATOMS: atom_id res chain seq x y z
N GLY A 1 -19.39 -11.52 -1.59
CA GLY A 1 -19.28 -10.07 -1.56
C GLY A 1 -17.88 -9.62 -1.92
N HIS A 2 -17.72 -8.39 -2.33
CA HIS A 2 -16.37 -7.82 -2.59
C HIS A 2 -15.65 -7.55 -1.27
N GLU A 3 -14.38 -7.89 -1.21
CA GLU A 3 -13.43 -7.55 -0.15
C GLU A 3 -12.34 -6.63 -0.71
N TYR A 4 -11.89 -5.70 0.09
CA TYR A 4 -10.94 -4.67 -0.36
C TYR A 4 -9.67 -4.65 0.50
N ILE A 5 -8.58 -4.17 -0.11
CA ILE A 5 -7.35 -3.81 0.58
C ILE A 5 -7.12 -2.32 0.37
N VAL A 6 -6.91 -1.59 1.45
CA VAL A 6 -6.39 -0.22 1.47
C VAL A 6 -4.92 -0.28 1.83
N SER A 7 -4.05 0.00 0.89
CA SER A 7 -2.61 0.02 1.15
C SER A 7 -2.08 1.44 1.07
N ALA A 8 -1.33 1.86 2.08
CA ALA A 8 -0.87 3.23 2.20
C ALA A 8 0.64 3.35 2.39
N ASP A 9 1.21 4.33 1.72
CA ASP A 9 2.52 4.91 1.96
C ASP A 9 2.34 6.24 2.68
N CYS A 10 3.07 6.45 3.79
CA CYS A 10 2.83 7.54 4.72
C CYS A 10 3.99 8.53 4.74
N ALA A 11 3.67 9.82 4.64
CA ALA A 11 4.60 10.93 4.70
C ALA A 11 4.25 11.93 5.82
N GLU A 12 5.18 12.86 6.10
CA GLU A 12 5.04 13.84 7.19
C GLU A 12 4.01 14.94 6.91
N GLY A 13 3.65 15.17 5.65
CA GLY A 13 2.67 16.19 5.27
C GLY A 13 3.21 17.62 5.39
N ILE A 14 4.50 17.82 5.11
CA ILE A 14 5.20 19.12 5.30
C ILE A 14 5.09 20.05 4.07
N GLY A 15 4.31 19.72 3.06
CA GLY A 15 4.08 20.58 1.89
C GLY A 15 5.07 20.35 0.75
N GLU A 16 5.38 21.42 -0.01
CA GLU A 16 6.06 21.35 -1.33
C GLU A 16 7.40 20.60 -1.37
N SER A 17 8.12 20.49 -0.26
CA SER A 17 9.40 19.79 -0.17
C SER A 17 9.31 18.37 0.37
N GLY A 18 8.11 17.88 0.71
CA GLY A 18 7.89 16.57 1.35
C GLY A 18 7.39 15.51 0.40
N ASP A 19 7.56 14.26 0.82
CA ASP A 19 6.94 13.10 0.20
C ASP A 19 5.42 13.14 0.39
N ASN A 20 4.70 12.30 -0.35
CA ASN A 20 3.26 12.29 -0.30
C ASN A 20 2.73 11.13 0.53
N SER A 21 1.74 11.41 1.37
CA SER A 21 0.86 10.36 1.88
C SER A 21 -0.05 9.91 0.75
N CYS A 22 -0.02 8.62 0.47
CA CYS A 22 -0.77 8.01 -0.63
C CYS A 22 -1.46 6.74 -0.15
N PHE A 23 -2.68 6.48 -0.60
CA PHE A 23 -3.22 5.13 -0.54
C PHE A 23 -3.80 4.68 -1.88
N GLN A 24 -3.77 3.37 -2.09
CA GLN A 24 -4.40 2.68 -3.19
C GLN A 24 -5.39 1.67 -2.64
N ILE A 25 -6.58 1.58 -3.24
CA ILE A 25 -7.59 0.58 -2.87
C ILE A 25 -7.80 -0.38 -4.02
N ILE A 26 -7.69 -1.68 -3.73
CA ILE A 26 -7.96 -2.74 -4.69
C ILE A 26 -9.09 -3.64 -4.21
N ASP A 27 -9.90 -4.10 -5.15
CA ASP A 27 -10.79 -5.23 -4.96
C ASP A 27 -9.97 -6.54 -5.00
N LYS A 28 -10.06 -7.36 -3.94
CA LYS A 28 -9.30 -8.61 -3.81
C LYS A 28 -9.65 -9.64 -4.88
N ALA A 29 -10.89 -9.65 -5.36
CA ALA A 29 -11.36 -10.64 -6.32
C ALA A 29 -10.97 -10.28 -7.75
N THR A 30 -11.20 -9.03 -8.14
CA THR A 30 -11.04 -8.56 -9.53
C THR A 30 -9.66 -7.97 -9.82
N LEU A 31 -8.89 -7.62 -8.78
CA LEU A 31 -7.65 -6.85 -8.89
C LEU A 31 -7.86 -5.49 -9.58
N GLU A 32 -9.05 -4.92 -9.42
CA GLU A 32 -9.33 -3.57 -9.88
C GLU A 32 -8.91 -2.55 -8.82
N GLN A 33 -8.15 -1.55 -9.21
CA GLN A 33 -7.93 -0.36 -8.41
C GLN A 33 -9.20 0.48 -8.45
N VAL A 34 -9.86 0.62 -7.29
CA VAL A 34 -11.18 1.25 -7.18
C VAL A 34 -11.14 2.67 -6.63
N ALA A 35 -10.09 3.03 -5.91
CA ALA A 35 -9.89 4.39 -5.40
C ALA A 35 -8.42 4.67 -5.10
N GLU A 36 -8.09 5.95 -5.01
CA GLU A 36 -6.78 6.45 -4.56
C GLU A 36 -6.91 7.75 -3.78
N PHE A 37 -5.90 8.03 -2.99
CA PHE A 37 -5.69 9.31 -2.32
C PHE A 37 -4.23 9.72 -2.45
N TYR A 38 -3.98 11.03 -2.47
CA TYR A 38 -2.64 11.55 -2.61
C TYR A 38 -2.56 12.97 -2.05
N SER A 39 -1.66 13.22 -1.10
CA SER A 39 -1.46 14.54 -0.50
C SER A 39 -0.08 14.66 0.15
N ASN A 40 0.56 15.81 -0.05
CA ASN A 40 1.80 16.18 0.65
C ASN A 40 1.58 17.15 1.81
N THR A 41 0.33 17.49 2.13
CA THR A 41 -0.02 18.47 3.17
C THR A 41 -0.81 17.87 4.34
N VAL A 42 -1.29 16.63 4.20
CA VAL A 42 -2.07 15.98 5.25
C VAL A 42 -1.13 15.44 6.34
N PRO A 43 -1.28 15.90 7.59
CA PRO A 43 -0.45 15.40 8.68
C PRO A 43 -0.84 13.96 9.08
N PRO A 44 0.08 13.17 9.67
CA PRO A 44 -0.10 11.75 9.95
C PRO A 44 -1.36 11.40 10.75
N HIS A 45 -1.72 12.21 11.76
CA HIS A 45 -2.92 11.95 12.57
C HIS A 45 -4.23 12.14 11.80
N ILE A 46 -4.28 13.09 10.85
CA ILE A 46 -5.44 13.27 9.96
C ILE A 46 -5.46 12.16 8.92
N PHE A 47 -4.29 11.75 8.42
CA PHE A 47 -4.21 10.65 7.46
C PHE A 47 -4.70 9.34 8.09
N ALA A 48 -4.39 9.06 9.36
CA ALA A 48 -4.93 7.92 10.09
C ALA A 48 -6.47 7.96 10.18
N GLN A 49 -7.06 9.14 10.45
CA GLN A 49 -8.52 9.30 10.46
C GLN A 49 -9.14 9.05 9.08
N ILE A 50 -8.51 9.54 8.02
CA ILE A 50 -8.94 9.29 6.63
C ILE A 50 -8.91 7.79 6.33
N LEU A 51 -7.80 7.11 6.69
CA LEU A 51 -7.66 5.66 6.49
C LEU A 51 -8.72 4.86 7.25
N ASN A 52 -9.02 5.25 8.49
CA ASN A 52 -10.08 4.63 9.28
C ASN A 52 -11.44 4.77 8.59
N GLN A 53 -11.80 5.98 8.17
CA GLN A 53 -13.09 6.24 7.53
C GLN A 53 -13.21 5.51 6.20
N ILE A 54 -12.17 5.55 5.38
CA ILE A 54 -12.21 4.89 4.07
C ILE A 54 -12.21 3.37 4.20
N GLY A 55 -11.49 2.82 5.20
CA GLY A 55 -11.53 1.40 5.49
C GLY A 55 -12.93 0.93 5.86
N LEU A 56 -13.63 1.65 6.73
CA LEU A 56 -15.02 1.37 7.09
C LEU A 56 -15.96 1.50 5.88
N PHE A 57 -15.79 2.54 5.06
CA PHE A 57 -16.58 2.73 3.84
C PHE A 57 -16.44 1.57 2.85
N TYR A 58 -15.24 1.02 2.72
CA TYR A 58 -14.95 -0.17 1.90
C TYR A 58 -15.14 -1.49 2.67
N LYS A 59 -16.18 -1.58 3.49
CA LYS A 59 -16.63 -2.80 4.21
C LYS A 59 -15.53 -3.36 5.13
N GLU A 60 -14.97 -2.52 5.96
CA GLU A 60 -13.88 -2.89 6.86
C GLU A 60 -12.69 -3.50 6.10
N ALA A 61 -12.27 -2.79 5.04
CA ALA A 61 -11.16 -3.21 4.20
C ALA A 61 -9.90 -3.51 5.02
N GLU A 62 -9.12 -4.49 4.60
CA GLU A 62 -7.82 -4.77 5.22
C GLU A 62 -6.86 -3.59 4.96
N ILE A 63 -6.42 -2.91 6.03
CA ILE A 63 -5.48 -1.79 5.92
C ILE A 63 -4.05 -2.28 6.05
N VAL A 64 -3.24 -1.96 5.06
CA VAL A 64 -1.80 -2.30 4.96
C VAL A 64 -0.99 -1.01 4.94
N ILE A 65 -0.06 -0.87 5.87
CA ILE A 65 0.88 0.27 5.94
C ILE A 65 2.28 -0.28 6.19
N GLU A 66 3.29 0.35 5.59
CA GLU A 66 4.68 0.05 5.92
C GLU A 66 4.97 0.45 7.38
N ASN A 67 5.40 -0.51 8.20
CA ASN A 67 5.75 -0.24 9.60
C ASN A 67 7.18 0.30 9.69
N ALA A 68 7.36 1.53 9.24
CA ALA A 68 8.60 2.28 9.33
C ALA A 68 8.31 3.78 9.36
N GLY A 69 9.14 4.55 10.07
CA GLY A 69 9.03 6.01 10.11
C GLY A 69 7.63 6.52 10.45
N VAL A 70 7.08 7.35 9.58
CA VAL A 70 5.73 7.93 9.73
C VAL A 70 4.64 6.86 9.74
N GLY A 71 4.79 5.79 8.97
CA GLY A 71 3.83 4.68 8.93
C GLY A 71 3.63 4.02 10.29
N THR A 72 4.70 3.91 11.10
CA THR A 72 4.58 3.40 12.48
C THR A 72 3.67 4.29 13.34
N ALA A 73 3.77 5.62 13.21
CA ALA A 73 2.90 6.54 13.95
C ALA A 73 1.44 6.41 13.51
N VAL A 74 1.19 6.35 12.20
CA VAL A 74 -0.17 6.15 11.64
C VAL A 74 -0.76 4.81 12.09
N LEU A 75 0.01 3.72 12.08
CA LEU A 75 -0.41 2.41 12.58
C LEU A 75 -0.77 2.43 14.07
N ASN A 76 0.02 3.14 14.89
CA ASN A 76 -0.28 3.27 16.32
C ASN A 76 -1.62 3.99 16.56
N ILE A 77 -1.90 5.07 15.83
CA ILE A 77 -3.17 5.77 15.92
C ILE A 77 -4.33 4.86 15.48
N LEU A 78 -4.21 4.19 14.35
CA LEU A 78 -5.24 3.26 13.86
C LEU A 78 -5.50 2.13 14.85
N HIS A 79 -4.44 1.52 15.40
CA HIS A 79 -4.56 0.35 16.25
C HIS A 79 -4.98 0.67 17.68
N HIS A 80 -4.38 1.67 18.31
CA HIS A 80 -4.59 1.95 19.73
C HIS A 80 -5.62 3.04 20.01
N GLU A 81 -5.71 4.07 19.17
CA GLU A 81 -6.63 5.18 19.41
C GLU A 81 -7.96 4.97 18.68
N LEU A 82 -7.92 4.61 17.41
CA LEU A 82 -9.11 4.41 16.57
C LEU A 82 -9.65 2.99 16.62
N GLN A 83 -8.88 2.04 17.15
CA GLN A 83 -9.25 0.62 17.32
C GLN A 83 -9.75 -0.01 16.03
N TYR A 84 -9.09 0.30 14.91
CA TYR A 84 -9.42 -0.32 13.63
C TYR A 84 -9.07 -1.81 13.64
N GLU A 85 -10.04 -2.68 13.46
CA GLU A 85 -9.88 -4.12 13.70
C GLU A 85 -9.14 -4.84 12.58
N ASN A 86 -9.36 -4.45 11.32
CA ASN A 86 -8.82 -5.18 10.16
C ASN A 86 -7.50 -4.58 9.64
N LEU A 87 -6.51 -4.48 10.54
CA LEU A 87 -5.13 -4.14 10.17
C LEU A 87 -4.38 -5.39 9.74
N PHE A 88 -3.52 -5.26 8.74
CA PHE A 88 -2.60 -6.33 8.36
C PHE A 88 -1.50 -6.53 9.40
N PHE A 89 -1.24 -7.79 9.75
CA PHE A 89 -0.14 -8.20 10.63
C PHE A 89 0.77 -9.18 9.88
N GLU A 90 2.07 -8.90 9.85
CA GLU A 90 3.04 -9.79 9.21
C GLU A 90 3.37 -10.98 10.12
N GLY A 91 3.22 -12.20 9.58
CA GLY A 91 3.51 -13.45 10.29
C GLY A 91 2.42 -13.86 11.30
N ASN A 92 2.75 -14.83 12.16
CA ASN A 92 1.81 -15.39 13.15
C ASN A 92 1.71 -14.55 14.44
N SER A 93 2.46 -13.46 14.53
CA SER A 93 2.48 -12.61 15.72
C SER A 93 1.58 -11.38 15.48
N GLN A 94 0.40 -11.38 16.05
CA GLN A 94 -0.51 -10.22 16.06
C GLN A 94 -0.03 -9.08 17.01
N LYS A 95 1.27 -8.99 17.27
CA LYS A 95 1.80 -8.00 18.22
C LYS A 95 2.05 -6.64 17.61
N THR A 96 2.40 -6.59 16.33
CA THR A 96 2.78 -5.35 15.67
C THR A 96 2.14 -5.29 14.31
N PRO A 97 1.18 -4.37 14.08
CA PRO A 97 0.53 -4.22 12.79
C PRO A 97 1.50 -3.67 11.73
N GLY A 98 1.14 -3.89 10.47
CA GLY A 98 1.84 -3.34 9.32
C GLY A 98 2.80 -4.32 8.65
N LEU A 99 3.29 -3.89 7.51
CA LEU A 99 4.19 -4.64 6.63
C LEU A 99 5.62 -4.12 6.78
N LYS A 100 6.60 -5.01 6.86
CA LYS A 100 8.02 -4.62 6.86
C LYS A 100 8.56 -4.60 5.45
N SER A 101 8.93 -3.40 4.98
CA SER A 101 9.68 -3.24 3.74
C SER A 101 11.17 -3.29 4.04
N THR A 102 11.83 -4.28 3.50
CA THR A 102 13.27 -4.53 3.66
C THR A 102 13.95 -4.56 2.29
N LYS A 103 15.27 -4.61 2.29
CA LYS A 103 16.05 -4.83 1.05
C LYS A 103 15.65 -6.11 0.31
N ASN A 104 15.08 -7.09 1.03
CA ASN A 104 14.68 -8.37 0.47
C ASN A 104 13.19 -8.42 0.08
N THR A 105 12.32 -7.72 0.80
CA THR A 105 10.86 -7.76 0.55
C THR A 105 10.41 -6.72 -0.48
N ARG A 106 11.00 -5.52 -0.50
CA ARG A 106 10.67 -4.50 -1.52
C ARG A 106 10.80 -5.00 -2.97
N PRO A 107 11.86 -5.72 -3.38
CA PRO A 107 11.91 -6.31 -4.72
C PRO A 107 10.78 -7.30 -5.00
N GLN A 108 10.30 -8.04 -3.99
CA GLN A 108 9.19 -8.98 -4.15
C GLN A 108 7.88 -8.25 -4.42
N PHE A 109 7.62 -7.13 -3.73
CA PHE A 109 6.44 -6.29 -4.00
C PHE A 109 6.42 -5.83 -5.45
N LEU A 110 7.54 -5.28 -5.92
CA LEU A 110 7.69 -4.77 -7.28
C LEU A 110 7.62 -5.89 -8.34
N GLN A 111 8.15 -7.07 -8.05
CA GLN A 111 8.06 -8.22 -8.93
C GLN A 111 6.62 -8.68 -9.13
N ILE A 112 5.81 -8.74 -8.07
CA ILE A 112 4.40 -9.08 -8.16
C ILE A 112 3.66 -8.05 -9.00
N LEU A 113 3.86 -6.76 -8.73
CA LEU A 113 3.26 -5.68 -9.52
C LEU A 113 3.62 -5.81 -11.01
N GLN A 114 4.91 -6.00 -11.32
CA GLN A 114 5.39 -6.18 -12.69
C GLN A 114 4.71 -7.38 -13.38
N GLN A 115 4.63 -8.52 -12.71
CA GLN A 115 3.96 -9.71 -13.26
C GLN A 115 2.48 -9.45 -13.54
N ARG A 116 1.77 -8.75 -12.64
CA ARG A 116 0.35 -8.41 -12.82
C ARG A 116 0.13 -7.47 -14.01
N LEU A 117 1.01 -6.47 -14.18
CA LEU A 117 0.97 -5.55 -15.31
C LEU A 117 1.26 -6.27 -16.64
N MET A 118 2.31 -7.10 -16.68
CA MET A 118 2.68 -7.86 -17.88
C MET A 118 1.58 -8.84 -18.31
N ASN A 119 0.95 -9.51 -17.34
CA ASN A 119 -0.12 -10.48 -17.60
C ASN A 119 -1.48 -9.83 -17.82
N LYS A 120 -1.57 -8.48 -17.73
CA LYS A 120 -2.83 -7.71 -17.85
C LYS A 120 -3.93 -8.20 -16.90
N THR A 121 -3.54 -8.64 -15.70
CA THR A 121 -4.47 -9.13 -14.67
C THR A 121 -4.81 -8.07 -13.63
N LEU A 122 -4.26 -6.87 -13.73
CA LEU A 122 -4.49 -5.72 -12.87
C LEU A 122 -5.18 -4.64 -13.68
N LYS A 123 -6.32 -4.15 -13.19
CA LYS A 123 -7.03 -3.03 -13.81
C LYS A 123 -6.71 -1.74 -13.06
N ILE A 124 -6.04 -0.82 -13.75
CA ILE A 124 -5.63 0.49 -13.22
C ILE A 124 -6.57 1.56 -13.74
N ASN A 125 -7.09 2.39 -12.82
CA ASN A 125 -7.94 3.53 -13.12
C ASN A 125 -7.26 4.88 -12.78
N SER A 126 -6.01 4.85 -12.26
CA SER A 126 -5.25 6.02 -11.84
C SER A 126 -4.33 6.56 -12.94
N TYR A 127 -4.52 7.82 -13.35
CA TYR A 127 -3.55 8.54 -14.18
C TYR A 127 -2.24 8.80 -13.45
N ARG A 128 -2.29 9.05 -12.13
CA ARG A 128 -1.12 9.30 -11.31
C ARG A 128 -0.21 8.07 -11.26
N PHE A 129 -0.77 6.91 -11.00
CA PHE A 129 -0.02 5.66 -11.03
C PHE A 129 0.67 5.45 -12.39
N VAL A 130 -0.04 5.69 -13.49
CA VAL A 130 0.53 5.58 -14.84
C VAL A 130 1.66 6.59 -15.05
N PHE A 131 1.52 7.80 -14.53
CA PHE A 131 2.57 8.84 -14.61
C PHE A 131 3.81 8.41 -13.81
N GLU A 132 3.67 7.96 -12.57
CA GLU A 132 4.78 7.45 -11.76
C GLU A 132 5.46 6.26 -12.45
N LEU A 133 4.68 5.34 -13.01
CA LEU A 133 5.20 4.17 -13.72
C LEU A 133 6.10 4.58 -14.92
N ASN A 134 5.75 5.64 -15.64
CA ASN A 134 6.56 6.16 -16.75
C ASN A 134 7.88 6.78 -16.29
N THR A 135 7.98 7.21 -15.04
CA THR A 135 9.20 7.78 -14.45
C THR A 135 9.95 6.79 -13.56
N PHE A 136 9.43 5.59 -13.38
CA PHE A 136 10.05 4.53 -12.59
C PHE A 136 11.06 3.76 -13.44
N ILE A 137 12.33 3.79 -13.03
CA ILE A 137 13.43 3.24 -13.80
C ILE A 137 14.32 2.33 -12.95
N PHE A 138 15.06 1.46 -13.62
CA PHE A 138 16.18 0.77 -12.97
C PHE A 138 17.39 1.72 -12.91
N ASN A 139 17.77 2.14 -11.70
CA ASN A 139 18.93 3.00 -11.51
C ASN A 139 20.22 2.15 -11.52
N PRO A 140 21.13 2.34 -12.48
CA PRO A 140 22.36 1.54 -12.59
C PRO A 140 23.33 1.81 -11.44
N ASN A 141 23.28 2.96 -10.79
CA ASN A 141 24.16 3.32 -9.68
C ASN A 141 23.74 2.65 -8.38
N THR A 142 22.42 2.67 -8.06
CA THR A 142 21.86 2.03 -6.87
C THR A 142 21.56 0.55 -7.10
N LYS A 143 21.53 0.09 -8.37
CA LYS A 143 21.11 -1.25 -8.80
C LYS A 143 19.69 -1.61 -8.33
N ARG A 144 18.78 -0.64 -8.31
CA ARG A 144 17.41 -0.79 -7.84
C ARG A 144 16.41 -0.12 -8.77
N PRO A 145 15.16 -0.66 -8.82
CA PRO A 145 14.04 0.08 -9.39
C PRO A 145 13.64 1.20 -8.42
N GLU A 146 13.56 2.41 -8.93
CA GLU A 146 13.20 3.61 -8.16
C GLU A 146 12.67 4.71 -9.08
N ALA A 147 11.98 5.70 -8.52
CA ALA A 147 11.61 6.89 -9.27
C ALA A 147 12.85 7.68 -9.73
N ARG A 148 12.76 8.31 -10.89
CA ARG A 148 13.79 9.26 -11.33
C ARG A 148 13.95 10.37 -10.31
N ARG A 149 15.15 10.95 -10.22
CA ARG A 149 15.42 12.06 -9.30
C ARG A 149 14.39 13.17 -9.47
N GLY A 150 13.78 13.59 -8.34
CA GLY A 150 12.73 14.60 -8.30
C GLY A 150 11.35 14.09 -8.74
N GLN A 151 11.17 12.78 -8.86
CA GLN A 151 9.89 12.10 -9.08
C GLN A 151 9.55 11.23 -7.88
N HIS A 152 8.30 10.78 -7.80
CA HIS A 152 7.76 9.98 -6.70
C HIS A 152 7.41 8.57 -7.15
N ASP A 153 7.39 7.62 -6.21
CA ASP A 153 6.95 6.23 -6.41
C ASP A 153 5.91 5.79 -5.36
N ASP A 154 5.29 6.75 -4.68
CA ASP A 154 4.37 6.53 -3.56
C ASP A 154 3.15 5.67 -3.99
N ALA A 155 2.53 5.98 -5.14
CA ALA A 155 1.40 5.22 -5.66
C ALA A 155 1.83 3.80 -6.12
N ILE A 156 3.03 3.68 -6.69
CA ILE A 156 3.61 2.39 -7.09
C ILE A 156 3.82 1.51 -5.87
N MET A 157 4.43 2.06 -4.82
CA MET A 157 4.71 1.32 -3.60
C MET A 157 3.44 0.92 -2.86
N ALA A 158 2.49 1.83 -2.70
CA ALA A 158 1.20 1.52 -2.10
C ALA A 158 0.49 0.37 -2.83
N LEU A 159 0.43 0.41 -4.18
CA LEU A 159 -0.22 -0.64 -4.96
C LEU A 159 0.56 -1.97 -4.90
N ALA A 160 1.89 -1.92 -4.94
CA ALA A 160 2.74 -3.11 -4.86
C ALA A 160 2.57 -3.84 -3.51
N MET A 161 2.47 -3.10 -2.41
CA MET A 161 2.19 -3.66 -1.08
C MET A 161 0.79 -4.30 -1.01
N ALA A 162 -0.23 -3.67 -1.60
CA ALA A 162 -1.58 -4.23 -1.66
C ALA A 162 -1.61 -5.59 -2.35
N LEU A 163 -0.94 -5.70 -3.50
CA LEU A 163 -0.85 -6.94 -4.27
C LEU A 163 -0.06 -8.03 -3.54
N TYR A 164 1.02 -7.65 -2.88
CA TYR A 164 1.81 -8.59 -2.08
C TYR A 164 0.98 -9.19 -0.94
N VAL A 165 0.29 -8.36 -0.18
CA VAL A 165 -0.56 -8.81 0.94
C VAL A 165 -1.72 -9.66 0.43
N ARG A 166 -2.36 -9.26 -0.64
CA ARG A 166 -3.43 -10.05 -1.28
C ARG A 166 -2.95 -11.46 -1.64
N ASP A 167 -1.78 -11.58 -2.24
CA ASP A 167 -1.22 -12.88 -2.64
C ASP A 167 -0.70 -13.67 -1.42
N PHE A 168 -0.20 -12.99 -0.38
CA PHE A 168 0.19 -13.60 0.89
C PHE A 168 -1.00 -14.17 1.65
N SER A 169 -2.08 -13.41 1.79
CA SER A 169 -3.33 -13.84 2.45
C SER A 169 -3.92 -15.06 1.75
N ASN A 170 -3.87 -15.12 0.41
CA ASN A 170 -4.34 -16.26 -0.35
C ASN A 170 -3.49 -17.53 -0.17
N ARG A 171 -2.20 -17.40 0.12
CA ARG A 171 -1.32 -18.56 0.38
C ARG A 171 -1.55 -19.22 1.75
N ASN A 172 -2.06 -18.45 2.70
CA ASN A 172 -2.31 -18.89 4.07
C ASN A 172 -3.75 -19.40 4.29
N LEU A 173 -4.60 -19.34 3.28
CA LEU A 173 -5.92 -19.97 3.34
C LEU A 173 -5.79 -21.50 3.20
N PRO A 174 -6.48 -22.30 4.05
CA PRO A 174 -6.55 -23.73 3.82
C PRO A 174 -7.15 -24.03 2.44
N PRO A 175 -6.72 -25.12 1.76
CA PRO A 175 -7.28 -25.47 0.46
C PRO A 175 -8.80 -25.57 0.58
N ARG A 176 -9.53 -24.88 -0.32
CA ARG A 176 -10.98 -24.96 -0.35
C ARG A 176 -11.36 -26.43 -0.53
N ALA A 177 -12.15 -26.96 0.40
CA ALA A 177 -12.75 -28.28 0.23
C ALA A 177 -13.56 -28.29 -1.07
N SER A 178 -13.18 -29.19 -1.95
CA SER A 178 -13.83 -29.45 -3.24
C SER A 178 -15.19 -30.12 -3.05
#